data_06220886d3254423008c96bdd33da446
#
_entry.id   06220886d3254423008c96bdd33da446
#
_cell.length_a   1.000
_cell.length_b   1.000
_cell.length_c   1.000
_cell.angle_alpha   90.00
_cell.angle_beta   90.00
_cell.angle_gamma   90.00
#
_symmetry.space_group_name_H-M   'P 1'
#
loop_
_entity.id
_entity.type
_entity.pdbx_description
1 polymer ?
#
loop_
_entity_poly.entity_id
_entity_poly.type
_entity_poly.pdbx_seq_one_letter_code
_entity_poly.pdbx_strand_id
1 'polypeptide(L)'
;MTNLLHMVVNFIEPFQLKDVIRDFKRHTVKTIIDQIINKPESRREWMLREFAEAGDKNARNKTYKFWKSGNHAIELFTEKFVWEKINYIHNNPVKEKFVKNPQEWLYSSASNYWYGEGLLEEVQCLTPRLKNVR
;
A
#
# COMPACT_ATOMS: atom_id res chain seq x y z
N MET A 1 -7.59 7.46 -3.56
CA MET A 1 -7.63 7.29 -2.09
C MET A 1 -6.30 7.71 -1.52
N THR A 2 -6.34 8.68 -0.62
CA THR A 2 -5.13 9.31 -0.09
C THR A 2 -4.67 8.72 1.26
N ASN A 3 -5.46 7.83 1.85
CA ASN A 3 -5.25 7.29 3.20
C ASN A 3 -5.36 5.76 3.32
N LEU A 4 -5.37 5.06 2.18
CA LEU A 4 -5.39 3.60 2.13
C LEU A 4 -4.27 3.08 1.24
N LEU A 5 -3.61 2.02 1.69
CA LEU A 5 -2.65 1.27 0.92
C LEU A 5 -3.25 -0.12 0.62
N HIS A 6 -3.33 -0.45 -0.66
CA HIS A 6 -3.70 -1.77 -1.14
C HIS A 6 -2.47 -2.44 -1.74
N MET A 7 -2.25 -3.70 -1.42
CA MET A 7 -1.14 -4.48 -1.96
C MET A 7 -1.61 -5.88 -2.30
N VAL A 8 -1.17 -6.41 -3.43
CA VAL A 8 -1.11 -7.84 -3.69
C VAL A 8 0.31 -8.25 -3.42
N VAL A 9 0.51 -9.15 -2.46
CA VAL A 9 1.84 -9.57 -2.02
C VAL A 9 1.96 -11.08 -2.04
N ASN A 10 3.12 -11.55 -2.40
CA ASN A 10 3.56 -12.92 -2.17
C ASN A 10 4.76 -12.89 -1.23
N PHE A 11 4.92 -13.91 -0.42
CA PHE A 11 6.05 -14.05 0.47
C PHE A 11 6.71 -15.41 0.23
N ILE A 12 8.03 -15.40 0.36
CA ILE A 12 8.87 -16.57 0.12
C ILE A 12 9.33 -17.09 1.48
N GLU A 13 9.21 -18.38 1.71
CA GLU A 13 9.75 -19.00 2.92
C GLU A 13 11.21 -18.61 3.16
N PRO A 14 11.61 -18.39 4.43
CA PRO A 14 10.89 -18.65 5.68
C PRO A 14 10.01 -17.49 6.19
N PHE A 15 9.82 -16.43 5.41
CA PHE A 15 9.09 -15.23 5.84
C PHE A 15 7.58 -15.48 5.91
N GLN A 16 6.94 -14.95 6.95
CA GLN A 16 5.49 -15.00 7.12
C GLN A 16 4.87 -13.62 6.89
N LEU A 17 3.69 -13.59 6.28
CA LEU A 17 2.99 -12.35 5.99
C LEU A 17 2.87 -11.43 7.21
N LYS A 18 2.57 -11.98 8.39
CA LYS A 18 2.45 -11.20 9.63
C LYS A 18 3.71 -10.44 9.98
N ASP A 19 4.89 -11.06 9.78
CA ASP A 19 6.18 -10.47 10.11
C ASP A 19 6.57 -9.42 9.08
N VAL A 20 6.37 -9.70 7.80
CA VAL A 20 6.60 -8.75 6.70
C VAL A 20 5.75 -7.49 6.90
N ILE A 21 4.45 -7.62 7.18
CA ILE A 21 3.56 -6.47 7.40
C ILE A 21 3.92 -5.71 8.68
N ARG A 22 4.28 -6.42 9.76
CA ARG A 22 4.76 -5.78 11.00
C ARG A 22 5.98 -4.91 10.73
N ASP A 23 6.96 -5.45 10.05
CA ASP A 23 8.24 -4.79 9.81
C ASP A 23 8.08 -3.64 8.79
N PHE A 24 7.27 -3.84 7.75
CA PHE A 24 6.85 -2.77 6.84
C PHE A 24 6.20 -1.61 7.59
N LYS A 25 5.21 -1.87 8.44
CA LYS A 25 4.55 -0.82 9.24
C LYS A 25 5.52 -0.11 10.16
N ARG A 26 6.41 -0.86 10.84
CA ARG A 26 7.42 -0.28 11.73
C ARG A 26 8.39 0.63 10.99
N HIS A 27 8.91 0.16 9.86
CA HIS A 27 9.87 0.91 9.06
C HIS A 27 9.23 2.19 8.50
N THR A 28 8.06 2.08 7.89
CA THR A 28 7.38 3.22 7.27
C THR A 28 6.96 4.27 8.28
N VAL A 29 6.45 3.89 9.46
CA VAL A 29 6.14 4.85 10.53
C VAL A 29 7.38 5.63 10.93
N LYS A 30 8.49 4.94 11.22
CA LYS A 30 9.74 5.59 11.63
C LYS A 30 10.21 6.58 10.56
N THR A 31 10.27 6.15 9.29
CA THR A 31 10.74 6.97 8.19
C THR A 31 9.83 8.17 7.93
N ILE A 32 8.50 7.98 7.95
CA ILE A 32 7.54 9.06 7.70
C ILE A 32 7.59 10.11 8.81
N ILE A 33 7.59 9.68 10.08
CA ILE A 33 7.67 10.60 11.22
C ILE A 33 8.98 11.38 11.19
N ASP A 34 10.11 10.71 10.92
CA ASP A 34 11.40 11.36 10.78
C ASP A 34 11.41 12.42 9.65
N GLN A 35 10.82 12.11 8.52
CA GLN A 35 10.68 13.07 7.42
C GLN A 35 9.78 14.25 7.79
N ILE A 36 8.66 14.03 8.48
CA ILE A 36 7.77 15.10 8.94
C ILE A 36 8.49 16.03 9.92
N ILE A 37 9.34 15.49 10.79
CA ILE A 37 10.10 16.29 11.76
C ILE A 37 11.20 17.09 11.07
N ASN A 38 11.97 16.47 10.17
CA ASN A 38 13.23 17.00 9.68
C ASN A 38 13.15 17.68 8.30
N LYS A 39 12.06 17.47 7.53
CA LYS A 39 11.88 18.09 6.22
C LYS A 39 10.84 19.21 6.28
N PRO A 40 10.84 20.15 5.32
CA PRO A 40 9.79 21.17 5.23
C PRO A 40 8.41 20.53 5.03
N GLU A 41 7.53 20.68 5.99
CA GLU A 41 6.14 20.24 5.95
C GLU A 41 5.26 21.26 6.65
N SER A 42 4.40 21.92 5.89
CA SER A 42 3.54 23.01 6.39
C SER A 42 2.52 22.52 7.43
N ARG A 43 2.14 21.24 7.40
CA ARG A 43 1.16 20.63 8.32
C ARG A 43 1.81 19.85 9.46
N ARG A 44 3.14 20.02 9.68
CA ARG A 44 3.92 19.24 10.65
C ARG A 44 3.25 19.16 12.02
N GLU A 45 2.93 20.30 12.62
CA GLU A 45 2.38 20.36 13.98
C GLU A 45 1.04 19.64 14.07
N TRP A 46 0.17 19.85 13.09
CA TRP A 46 -1.11 19.17 13.01
C TRP A 46 -0.94 17.66 12.86
N MET A 47 -0.10 17.21 11.93
CA MET A 47 0.12 15.77 11.69
C MET A 47 0.69 15.07 12.91
N LEU A 48 1.72 15.63 13.53
CA LEU A 48 2.35 15.03 14.72
C LEU A 48 1.39 14.96 15.90
N ARG A 49 0.56 15.99 16.11
CA ARG A 49 -0.49 15.97 17.14
C ARG A 49 -1.49 14.85 16.90
N GLU A 50 -2.05 14.73 15.69
CA GLU A 50 -3.01 13.68 15.35
C GLU A 50 -2.43 12.27 15.55
N PHE A 51 -1.17 12.06 15.16
CA PHE A 51 -0.52 10.77 15.34
C PHE A 51 -0.19 10.46 16.82
N ALA A 52 0.15 11.47 17.62
CA ALA A 52 0.37 11.33 19.05
C ALA A 52 -0.94 10.99 19.77
N GLU A 53 -2.02 11.74 19.53
CA GLU A 53 -3.34 11.46 20.10
C GLU A 53 -3.88 10.07 19.73
N ALA A 54 -3.62 9.62 18.50
CA ALA A 54 -3.97 8.27 18.08
C ALA A 54 -3.10 7.20 18.78
N GLY A 55 -1.87 7.54 19.17
CA GLY A 55 -0.95 6.69 19.93
C GLY A 55 -1.36 6.53 21.39
N ASP A 56 -1.69 7.61 22.08
CA ASP A 56 -2.05 7.63 23.50
C ASP A 56 -3.27 6.78 23.84
N LYS A 57 -4.21 6.64 22.88
CA LYS A 57 -5.38 5.76 23.00
C LYS A 57 -5.04 4.26 22.97
N ASN A 58 -3.76 3.92 22.78
CA ASN A 58 -3.32 2.54 22.66
C ASN A 58 -2.07 2.27 23.48
N ALA A 59 -2.24 1.57 24.62
CA ALA A 59 -1.16 1.25 25.56
C ALA A 59 0.09 0.55 24.98
N ARG A 60 -0.01 0.06 23.73
CA ARG A 60 1.11 -0.58 23.01
C ARG A 60 1.97 0.39 22.19
N ASN A 61 1.49 1.61 21.92
CA ASN A 61 2.15 2.60 21.08
C ASN A 61 2.55 3.81 21.93
N LYS A 62 3.83 3.93 22.23
CA LYS A 62 4.35 4.93 23.17
C LYS A 62 4.49 6.35 22.61
N THR A 63 4.41 6.57 21.29
CA THR A 63 4.72 7.90 20.73
C THR A 63 3.78 8.32 19.60
N TYR A 64 3.77 7.61 18.46
CA TYR A 64 2.96 7.98 17.29
C TYR A 64 2.26 6.76 16.70
N LYS A 65 0.99 6.90 16.32
CA LYS A 65 0.24 5.88 15.60
C LYS A 65 -0.15 6.37 14.22
N PHE A 66 0.58 5.95 13.22
CA PHE A 66 0.32 6.25 11.82
C PHE A 66 -0.64 5.24 11.17
N TRP A 67 -0.41 3.95 11.38
CA TRP A 67 -1.25 2.90 10.81
C TRP A 67 -2.43 2.55 11.71
N LYS A 68 -3.60 2.34 11.10
CA LYS A 68 -4.73 1.71 11.80
C LYS A 68 -4.34 0.30 12.26
N SER A 69 -4.94 -0.14 13.37
CA SER A 69 -4.81 -1.51 13.85
C SER A 69 -5.51 -2.48 12.90
N GLY A 70 -4.93 -3.67 12.78
CA GLY A 70 -5.45 -4.71 11.89
C GLY A 70 -5.02 -4.53 10.43
N ASN A 71 -5.29 -5.57 9.67
CA ASN A 71 -5.15 -5.65 8.21
C ASN A 71 -6.37 -6.39 7.69
N HIS A 72 -6.88 -6.01 6.55
CA HIS A 72 -7.92 -6.75 5.84
C HIS A 72 -7.26 -7.68 4.81
N ALA A 73 -6.46 -8.62 5.31
CA ALA A 73 -5.81 -9.60 4.44
C ALA A 73 -6.85 -10.58 3.90
N ILE A 74 -6.80 -10.82 2.60
CA ILE A 74 -7.63 -11.81 1.89
C ILE A 74 -6.67 -12.72 1.14
N GLU A 75 -6.80 -14.01 1.32
CA GLU A 75 -6.03 -14.99 0.59
C GLU A 75 -6.57 -15.16 -0.83
N LEU A 76 -5.67 -15.16 -1.81
CA LEU A 76 -6.03 -15.20 -3.23
C LEU A 76 -5.71 -16.59 -3.79
N PHE A 77 -6.71 -17.46 -3.86
CA PHE A 77 -6.55 -18.88 -4.22
C PHE A 77 -6.54 -19.14 -5.73
N THR A 78 -7.08 -18.23 -6.54
CA THR A 78 -7.22 -18.45 -7.98
C THR A 78 -6.64 -17.30 -8.77
N GLU A 79 -6.10 -17.60 -9.94
CA GLU A 79 -5.60 -16.59 -10.87
C GLU A 79 -6.67 -15.53 -11.21
N LYS A 80 -7.90 -15.98 -11.45
CA LYS A 80 -9.03 -15.09 -11.70
C LYS A 80 -9.21 -14.09 -10.54
N PHE A 81 -9.17 -14.56 -9.29
CA PHE A 81 -9.36 -13.71 -8.13
C PHE A 81 -8.19 -12.74 -7.94
N VAL A 82 -6.96 -13.16 -8.24
CA VAL A 82 -5.78 -12.27 -8.26
C VAL A 82 -6.01 -11.12 -9.23
N TRP A 83 -6.42 -11.40 -10.48
CA TRP A 83 -6.68 -10.38 -11.49
C TRP A 83 -7.86 -9.46 -11.13
N GLU A 84 -8.91 -9.99 -10.54
CA GLU A 84 -10.01 -9.18 -10.02
C GLU A 84 -9.52 -8.19 -8.96
N LYS A 85 -8.62 -8.60 -8.07
CA LYS A 85 -8.05 -7.70 -7.03
C LYS A 85 -7.08 -6.68 -7.61
N ILE A 86 -6.22 -7.07 -8.54
CA ILE A 86 -5.33 -6.12 -9.24
C ILE A 86 -6.17 -5.06 -9.96
N ASN A 87 -7.16 -5.46 -10.74
CA ASN A 87 -8.06 -4.55 -11.44
C ASN A 87 -8.83 -3.64 -10.47
N TYR A 88 -9.30 -4.18 -9.35
CA TYR A 88 -9.96 -3.39 -8.32
C TYR A 88 -9.03 -2.30 -7.76
N ILE A 89 -7.79 -2.65 -7.43
CA ILE A 89 -6.79 -1.70 -6.90
C ILE A 89 -6.48 -0.62 -7.94
N HIS A 90 -6.23 -1.00 -9.18
CA HIS A 90 -5.91 -0.06 -10.25
C HIS A 90 -7.06 0.90 -10.56
N ASN A 91 -8.30 0.43 -10.47
CA ASN A 91 -9.47 1.26 -10.76
C ASN A 91 -9.95 2.12 -9.57
N ASN A 92 -9.43 1.92 -8.37
CA ASN A 92 -9.84 2.73 -7.21
C ASN A 92 -9.67 4.23 -7.43
N PRO A 93 -8.53 4.75 -7.91
CA PRO A 93 -8.36 6.19 -8.16
C PRO A 93 -9.32 6.74 -9.22
N VAL A 94 -9.71 5.92 -10.19
CA VAL A 94 -10.70 6.30 -11.22
C VAL A 94 -12.09 6.40 -10.60
N LYS A 95 -12.50 5.42 -9.78
CA LYS A 95 -13.79 5.43 -9.06
C LYS A 95 -13.92 6.64 -8.14
N GLU A 96 -12.83 7.01 -7.48
CA GLU A 96 -12.75 8.20 -6.61
C GLU A 96 -12.55 9.50 -7.39
N LYS A 97 -12.53 9.46 -8.73
CA LYS A 97 -12.40 10.61 -9.63
C LYS A 97 -11.10 11.41 -9.48
N PHE A 98 -10.03 10.80 -9.00
CA PHE A 98 -8.71 11.43 -8.96
C PHE A 98 -8.06 11.48 -10.33
N VAL A 99 -8.28 10.46 -11.16
CA VAL A 99 -7.77 10.34 -12.52
C VAL A 99 -8.85 9.76 -13.43
N LYS A 100 -8.68 9.90 -14.75
CA LYS A 100 -9.58 9.32 -15.74
C LYS A 100 -9.25 7.86 -16.05
N ASN A 101 -7.96 7.53 -16.09
CA ASN A 101 -7.46 6.21 -16.40
C ASN A 101 -6.54 5.69 -15.26
N PRO A 102 -6.53 4.38 -14.97
CA PRO A 102 -5.76 3.81 -13.87
C PRO A 102 -4.27 4.13 -13.91
N GLN A 103 -3.67 4.11 -15.10
CA GLN A 103 -2.23 4.35 -15.30
C GLN A 103 -1.80 5.79 -15.07
N GLU A 104 -2.73 6.73 -14.98
CA GLU A 104 -2.46 8.14 -14.67
C GLU A 104 -2.20 8.37 -13.17
N TRP A 105 -2.55 7.39 -12.32
CA TRP A 105 -2.30 7.51 -10.88
C TRP A 105 -0.87 7.12 -10.54
N LEU A 106 -0.04 8.12 -10.27
CA LEU A 106 1.40 7.97 -10.02
C LEU A 106 1.73 6.93 -8.93
N TYR A 107 0.91 6.84 -7.88
CA TYR A 107 1.13 5.96 -6.73
C TYR A 107 0.45 4.60 -6.91
N SER A 108 0.40 4.09 -8.13
CA SER A 108 -0.18 2.78 -8.47
C SER A 108 0.76 2.00 -9.37
N SER A 109 0.73 0.68 -9.24
CA SER A 109 1.40 -0.22 -10.18
C SER A 109 0.70 -0.31 -11.54
N ALA A 110 -0.40 0.39 -11.76
CA ALA A 110 -1.09 0.38 -13.04
C ALA A 110 -0.18 0.85 -14.21
N SER A 111 0.68 1.84 -13.98
CA SER A 111 1.68 2.29 -14.95
C SER A 111 2.70 1.20 -15.31
N ASN A 112 3.17 0.40 -14.33
CA ASN A 112 4.06 -0.72 -14.59
C ASN A 112 3.41 -1.78 -15.50
N TYR A 113 2.10 -2.05 -15.30
CA TYR A 113 1.35 -2.98 -16.14
C TYR A 113 1.08 -2.44 -17.55
N TRP A 114 0.90 -1.12 -17.69
CA TRP A 114 0.49 -0.49 -18.96
C TRP A 114 1.69 -0.09 -19.82
N TYR A 115 2.72 0.50 -19.21
CA TYR A 115 3.88 1.06 -19.91
C TYR A 115 5.17 0.25 -19.71
N GLY A 116 5.17 -0.74 -18.80
CA GLY A 116 6.37 -1.46 -18.39
C GLY A 116 7.26 -0.71 -17.41
N GLU A 117 6.85 0.48 -16.98
CA GLU A 117 7.58 1.33 -16.03
C GLU A 117 6.62 2.02 -15.06
N GLY A 118 7.11 2.42 -13.90
CA GLY A 118 6.31 3.10 -12.87
C GLY A 118 7.17 3.68 -11.78
N LEU A 119 6.53 4.28 -10.77
CA LEU A 119 7.22 4.92 -9.64
C LEU A 119 8.10 3.93 -8.84
N LEU A 120 7.66 2.67 -8.73
CA LEU A 120 8.40 1.59 -8.09
C LEU A 120 8.84 0.59 -9.17
N GLU A 121 10.15 0.47 -9.37
CA GLU A 121 10.73 -0.44 -10.36
C GLU A 121 10.63 -1.92 -9.92
N GLU A 122 10.56 -2.16 -8.60
CA GLU A 122 10.51 -3.50 -8.01
C GLU A 122 9.14 -4.19 -8.13
N VAL A 123 8.15 -3.53 -8.73
CA VAL A 123 6.84 -4.14 -8.94
C VAL A 123 6.95 -5.32 -9.92
N GLN A 124 6.62 -6.51 -9.42
CA GLN A 124 6.52 -7.71 -10.26
C GLN A 124 5.16 -7.73 -10.94
N CYS A 125 5.13 -7.42 -12.23
CA CYS A 125 3.93 -7.55 -13.03
C CYS A 125 3.64 -9.03 -13.32
N LEU A 126 2.43 -9.48 -12.96
CA LEU A 126 1.96 -10.81 -13.30
C LEU A 126 1.52 -10.85 -14.76
N THR A 127 1.81 -11.95 -15.44
CA THR A 127 1.30 -12.22 -16.79
C THR A 127 0.16 -13.23 -16.72
N PRO A 128 -0.99 -12.98 -17.38
CA PRO A 128 -2.05 -13.98 -17.45
C PRO A 128 -1.53 -15.26 -18.10
N ARG A 129 -1.80 -16.40 -17.49
CA ARG A 129 -1.54 -17.68 -18.17
C ARG A 129 -2.51 -17.80 -19.34
N LEU A 130 -2.00 -17.78 -20.56
CA LEU A 130 -2.78 -18.10 -21.73
C LEU A 130 -3.33 -19.53 -21.56
N LYS A 131 -4.65 -19.66 -21.40
CA LYS A 131 -5.28 -20.98 -21.54
C LYS A 131 -5.04 -21.43 -22.96
N ASN A 132 -4.21 -22.46 -23.14
CA ASN A 132 -4.17 -23.14 -24.42
C ASN A 132 -5.58 -23.65 -24.71
N VAL A 133 -6.28 -22.96 -25.58
CA VAL A 133 -7.54 -23.43 -26.17
C VAL A 133 -7.12 -24.57 -27.09
N ARG A 134 -7.35 -25.81 -26.66
CA ARG A 134 -7.31 -26.98 -27.54
C ARG A 134 -8.64 -27.11 -28.27
#